data_662f46834742ec716de399cad9d30eaa
#
_entry.id   662f46834742ec716de399cad9d30eaa
#
_cell.length_a   1.000
_cell.length_b   1.000
_cell.length_c   1.000
_cell.angle_alpha   90.00
_cell.angle_beta   90.00
_cell.angle_gamma   90.00
#
_symmetry.space_group_name_H-M   'P 1'
#
loop_
_entity.id
_entity.type
_entity.pdbx_description
1 polymer ?
#
loop_
_entity_poly.entity_id
_entity_poly.type
_entity_poly.pdbx_seq_one_letter_code
_entity_poly.pdbx_strand_id
1 'polypeptide(L)'
;MIIRYAEFVGQIHEGKEAEFYRFVQDVLTPLWTQFDGAVSVTVSRELERDEGAPSMPLLLAIAYPDKAALERAMACDARFESREQTKILLAMFDGVVYHRVTDRIVHQTLGS
;
A
#
# COMPACT_ATOMS: atom_id res chain seq x y z
N MET A 1 11.42 4.84 -12.32
CA MET A 1 11.11 4.10 -11.08
C MET A 1 9.78 3.42 -11.24
N ILE A 2 9.70 2.15 -10.95
CA ILE A 2 8.46 1.38 -11.02
C ILE A 2 7.78 1.42 -9.67
N ILE A 3 6.49 1.78 -9.65
CA ILE A 3 5.71 1.87 -8.42
C ILE A 3 4.57 0.86 -8.49
N ARG A 4 4.48 -0.01 -7.48
CA ARG A 4 3.32 -0.88 -7.34
C ARG A 4 2.43 -0.34 -6.22
N TYR A 5 1.17 -0.10 -6.56
CA TYR A 5 0.18 0.41 -5.63
C TYR A 5 -0.73 -0.71 -5.15
N ALA A 6 -1.18 -0.58 -3.91
CA ALA A 6 -2.34 -1.30 -3.39
C ALA A 6 -3.34 -0.27 -2.91
N GLU A 7 -4.48 -0.21 -3.55
CA GLU A 7 -5.54 0.77 -3.27
C GLU A 7 -6.65 0.06 -2.52
N PHE A 8 -6.83 0.42 -1.25
CA PHE A 8 -7.89 -0.14 -0.41
C PHE A 8 -9.13 0.72 -0.57
N VAL A 9 -10.04 0.31 -1.44
CA VAL A 9 -11.25 1.05 -1.79
C VAL A 9 -12.44 0.47 -1.05
N GLY A 10 -13.00 1.24 -0.13
CA GLY A 10 -14.09 0.78 0.71
C GLY A 10 -14.11 1.49 2.06
N GLN A 11 -14.58 0.80 3.09
CA GLN A 11 -14.73 1.38 4.41
C GLN A 11 -14.20 0.46 5.50
N ILE A 12 -13.49 1.05 6.44
CA ILE A 12 -13.10 0.35 7.66
C ILE A 12 -14.34 0.16 8.51
N HIS A 13 -14.50 -1.00 9.16
CA HIS A 13 -15.62 -1.27 10.04
C HIS A 13 -15.71 -0.21 11.14
N GLU A 14 -16.91 0.19 11.49
CA GLU A 14 -17.15 1.17 12.54
C GLU A 14 -16.48 0.73 13.85
N GLY A 15 -15.74 1.66 14.44
CA GLY A 15 -15.01 1.40 15.69
C GLY A 15 -13.68 0.68 15.52
N LYS A 16 -13.31 0.28 14.31
CA LYS A 16 -12.06 -0.45 14.04
C LYS A 16 -10.97 0.41 13.42
N GLU A 17 -11.20 1.69 13.23
CA GLU A 17 -10.26 2.55 12.52
C GLU A 17 -8.87 2.60 13.18
N ALA A 18 -8.81 2.82 14.48
CA ALA A 18 -7.54 2.89 15.19
C ALA A 18 -6.79 1.54 15.15
N GLU A 19 -7.51 0.43 15.30
CA GLU A 19 -6.93 -0.91 15.24
C GLU A 19 -6.40 -1.22 13.83
N PHE A 20 -7.15 -0.83 12.80
CA PHE A 20 -6.78 -1.01 11.42
C PHE A 20 -5.43 -0.33 11.11
N TYR A 21 -5.30 0.96 11.43
CA TYR A 21 -4.07 1.70 11.16
C TYR A 21 -2.91 1.25 12.03
N ARG A 22 -3.17 0.84 13.26
CA ARG A 22 -2.13 0.29 14.13
C ARG A 22 -1.57 -1.01 13.56
N PHE A 23 -2.44 -1.87 13.04
CA PHE A 23 -2.02 -3.12 12.41
C PHE A 23 -1.17 -2.85 11.16
N VAL A 24 -1.55 -1.87 10.36
CA VAL A 24 -0.75 -1.44 9.20
C VAL A 24 0.63 -0.99 9.65
N GLN A 25 0.70 -0.16 10.68
CA GLN A 25 1.98 0.40 11.15
C GLN A 25 2.86 -0.67 11.81
N ASP A 26 2.29 -1.50 12.66
CA ASP A 26 3.07 -2.38 13.53
C ASP A 26 3.38 -3.74 12.91
N VAL A 27 2.55 -4.22 11.99
CA VAL A 27 2.69 -5.56 11.41
C VAL A 27 3.00 -5.49 9.91
N LEU A 28 2.19 -4.78 9.12
CA LEU A 28 2.33 -4.82 7.68
C LEU A 28 3.49 -3.98 7.16
N THR A 29 3.65 -2.76 7.65
CA THR A 29 4.73 -1.88 7.18
C THR A 29 6.11 -2.50 7.37
N PRO A 30 6.43 -3.11 8.53
CA PRO A 30 7.71 -3.82 8.67
C PRO A 30 7.92 -4.93 7.64
N LEU A 31 6.86 -5.66 7.27
CA LEU A 31 6.95 -6.68 6.23
C LEU A 31 7.16 -6.07 4.85
N TRP A 32 6.43 -5.01 4.52
CA TRP A 32 6.58 -4.33 3.23
C TRP A 32 7.99 -3.78 3.03
N THR A 33 8.61 -3.28 4.10
CA THR A 33 10.00 -2.77 4.01
C THR A 33 11.02 -3.86 3.77
N GLN A 34 10.64 -5.13 3.92
CA GLN A 34 11.51 -6.28 3.67
C GLN A 34 11.30 -6.89 2.29
N PHE A 35 10.42 -6.33 1.47
CA PHE A 35 10.22 -6.84 0.11
C PHE A 35 11.53 -6.72 -0.68
N ASP A 36 11.95 -7.83 -1.30
CA ASP A 36 13.19 -7.88 -2.03
C ASP A 36 13.24 -6.84 -3.15
N GLY A 37 14.31 -6.05 -3.19
CA GLY A 37 14.51 -5.03 -4.22
C GLY A 37 13.70 -3.75 -4.04
N ALA A 38 12.88 -3.63 -3.01
CA ALA A 38 12.13 -2.39 -2.73
C ALA A 38 13.09 -1.29 -2.27
N VAL A 39 12.91 -0.09 -2.82
CA VAL A 39 13.74 1.07 -2.44
C VAL A 39 12.99 2.04 -1.52
N SER A 40 11.67 2.01 -1.53
CA SER A 40 10.87 2.79 -0.59
C SER A 40 9.48 2.21 -0.44
N VAL A 41 8.89 2.45 0.72
CA VAL A 41 7.50 2.09 1.02
C VAL A 41 6.81 3.36 1.49
N THR A 42 5.71 3.70 0.85
CA THR A 42 4.90 4.88 1.21
C THR A 42 3.51 4.42 1.59
N VAL A 43 3.07 4.84 2.77
CA VAL A 43 1.74 4.52 3.29
C VAL A 43 0.99 5.83 3.45
N SER A 44 -0.16 5.95 2.77
CA SER A 44 -0.95 7.18 2.78
C SER A 44 -2.35 6.91 3.31
N ARG A 45 -2.84 7.83 4.14
CA ARG A 45 -4.21 7.83 4.64
C ARG A 45 -4.98 8.93 3.94
N GLU A 46 -6.21 8.65 3.53
CA GLU A 46 -7.06 9.67 2.92
C GLU A 46 -7.45 10.72 3.94
N LEU A 47 -7.24 11.99 3.61
CA LEU A 47 -7.68 13.10 4.45
C LEU A 47 -8.94 13.75 3.89
N GLU A 48 -9.05 13.85 2.57
CA GLU A 48 -10.16 14.50 1.87
C GLU A 48 -10.41 13.80 0.55
N ARG A 49 -11.62 13.88 0.08
CA ARG A 49 -11.98 13.44 -1.27
C ARG A 49 -13.17 14.26 -1.77
N ASP A 50 -13.33 14.30 -3.08
CA ASP A 50 -14.48 14.94 -3.70
C ASP A 50 -15.77 14.21 -3.36
N GLU A 51 -16.88 14.93 -3.34
CA GLU A 51 -18.20 14.30 -3.20
C GLU A 51 -18.40 13.33 -4.37
N GLY A 52 -18.85 12.12 -4.03
CA GLY A 52 -19.05 11.07 -5.02
C GLY A 52 -17.83 10.20 -5.29
N ALA A 53 -16.64 10.60 -4.85
CA ALA A 53 -15.46 9.74 -4.97
C ALA A 53 -15.58 8.56 -4.00
N PRO A 54 -15.13 7.36 -4.42
CA PRO A 54 -15.12 6.22 -3.51
C PRO A 54 -14.13 6.43 -2.37
N SER A 55 -14.50 5.98 -1.18
CA SER A 55 -13.61 6.03 -0.02
C SER A 55 -12.39 5.13 -0.25
N MET A 56 -11.20 5.66 0.04
CA MET A 56 -9.95 4.91 -0.06
C MET A 56 -9.10 5.20 1.17
N PRO A 57 -9.39 4.56 2.30
CA PRO A 57 -8.72 4.87 3.56
C PRO A 57 -7.22 4.56 3.60
N LEU A 58 -6.74 3.71 2.70
CA LEU A 58 -5.34 3.31 2.69
C LEU A 58 -4.83 3.21 1.26
N LEU A 59 -3.68 3.81 1.00
CA LEU A 59 -2.95 3.67 -0.25
C LEU A 59 -1.52 3.27 0.07
N LEU A 60 -1.11 2.11 -0.40
CA LEU A 60 0.26 1.62 -0.29
C LEU A 60 0.96 1.83 -1.61
N ALA A 61 2.19 2.34 -1.58
CA ALA A 61 3.03 2.47 -2.76
C ALA A 61 4.42 1.95 -2.45
N ILE A 62 4.88 0.95 -3.20
CA ILE A 62 6.22 0.40 -3.05
C ILE A 62 6.99 0.66 -4.34
N ALA A 63 8.16 1.28 -4.22
CA ALA A 63 8.99 1.66 -5.35
C ALA A 63 10.10 0.64 -5.59
N TYR A 64 10.36 0.37 -6.87
CA TYR A 64 11.39 -0.55 -7.33
C TYR A 64 12.20 0.12 -8.43
N PRO A 65 13.52 -0.17 -8.53
CA PRO A 65 14.32 0.46 -9.59
C PRO A 65 13.92 0.02 -11.00
N ASP A 66 13.44 -1.21 -11.15
CA ASP A 66 13.05 -1.77 -12.44
C ASP A 66 12.04 -2.92 -12.28
N LYS A 67 11.56 -3.43 -13.40
CA LYS A 67 10.59 -4.53 -13.42
C LYS A 67 11.17 -5.83 -12.86
N ALA A 68 12.45 -6.08 -13.07
CA ALA A 68 13.09 -7.30 -12.54
C ALA A 68 13.08 -7.31 -11.01
N ALA A 69 13.33 -6.16 -10.38
CA ALA A 69 13.25 -6.03 -8.92
C ALA A 69 11.82 -6.26 -8.42
N LEU A 70 10.83 -5.71 -9.13
CA LEU A 70 9.42 -5.95 -8.80
C LEU A 70 9.09 -7.45 -8.85
N GLU A 71 9.53 -8.13 -9.89
CA GLU A 71 9.27 -9.56 -10.05
C GLU A 71 9.89 -10.38 -8.92
N ARG A 72 11.11 -10.03 -8.50
CA ARG A 72 11.74 -10.69 -7.35
C ARG A 72 10.93 -10.48 -6.07
N ALA A 73 10.46 -9.25 -5.87
CA ALA A 73 9.65 -8.92 -4.69
C ALA A 73 8.37 -9.74 -4.65
N MET A 74 7.73 -9.95 -5.81
CA MET A 74 6.47 -10.71 -5.87
C MET A 74 6.67 -12.19 -5.50
N ALA A 75 7.90 -12.68 -5.53
CA ALA A 75 8.23 -14.06 -5.19
C ALA A 75 8.94 -14.20 -3.83
N CYS A 76 9.16 -13.11 -3.09
CA CYS A 76 9.92 -13.18 -1.84
C CYS A 76 9.04 -13.60 -0.64
N ASP A 77 9.69 -14.13 0.39
CA ASP A 77 8.99 -14.63 1.58
C ASP A 77 8.22 -13.54 2.32
N ALA A 78 8.77 -12.34 2.42
CA ALA A 78 8.09 -11.22 3.09
C ALA A 78 6.75 -10.91 2.43
N ARG A 79 6.66 -11.02 1.11
CA ARG A 79 5.40 -10.81 0.41
C ARG A 79 4.37 -11.87 0.77
N PHE A 80 4.75 -13.13 0.80
CA PHE A 80 3.84 -14.20 1.17
C PHE A 80 3.35 -14.03 2.61
N GLU A 81 4.23 -13.67 3.52
CA GLU A 81 3.85 -13.39 4.89
C GLU A 81 2.91 -12.18 4.98
N SER A 82 3.19 -11.11 4.22
CA SER A 82 2.33 -9.94 4.23
C SER A 82 0.92 -10.27 3.72
N ARG A 83 0.80 -11.17 2.76
CA ARG A 83 -0.51 -11.62 2.26
C ARG A 83 -1.30 -12.34 3.36
N GLU A 84 -0.63 -13.19 4.13
CA GLU A 84 -1.30 -13.88 5.23
C GLU A 84 -1.76 -12.90 6.30
N GLN A 85 -0.90 -11.93 6.67
CA GLN A 85 -1.26 -10.92 7.65
C GLN A 85 -2.33 -9.95 7.14
N THR A 86 -2.35 -9.67 5.85
CA THR A 86 -3.37 -8.81 5.25
C THR A 86 -4.78 -9.38 5.43
N LYS A 87 -4.94 -10.69 5.52
CA LYS A 87 -6.25 -11.30 5.79
C LYS A 87 -6.83 -10.81 7.11
N ILE A 88 -5.98 -10.58 8.11
CA ILE A 88 -6.41 -10.03 9.40
C ILE A 88 -6.90 -8.60 9.23
N LEU A 89 -6.15 -7.79 8.45
CA LEU A 89 -6.54 -6.42 8.16
C LEU A 89 -7.89 -6.37 7.43
N LEU A 90 -8.07 -7.22 6.42
CA LEU A 90 -9.29 -7.24 5.62
C LEU A 90 -10.52 -7.70 6.41
N ALA A 91 -10.34 -8.40 7.53
CA ALA A 91 -11.44 -8.72 8.43
C ALA A 91 -12.04 -7.47 9.10
N MET A 92 -11.33 -6.34 9.07
CA MET A 92 -11.80 -5.05 9.61
C MET A 92 -12.25 -4.09 8.51
N PHE A 93 -12.41 -4.58 7.29
CA PHE A 93 -12.60 -3.72 6.12
C PHE A 93 -13.66 -4.30 5.18
N ASP A 94 -14.54 -3.43 4.67
CA ASP A 94 -15.51 -3.76 3.64
C ASP A 94 -15.14 -3.05 2.36
N GLY A 95 -14.63 -3.80 1.39
CA GLY A 95 -14.20 -3.19 0.13
C GLY A 95 -13.36 -4.11 -0.70
N VAL A 96 -12.60 -3.51 -1.60
CA VAL A 96 -11.76 -4.21 -2.57
C VAL A 96 -10.36 -3.62 -2.52
N VAL A 97 -9.36 -4.47 -2.75
CA VAL A 97 -7.98 -4.01 -2.91
C VAL A 97 -7.62 -4.13 -4.38
N TYR A 98 -7.31 -2.98 -5.00
CA TYR A 98 -6.84 -2.94 -6.39
C TYR A 98 -5.32 -2.78 -6.38
N HIS A 99 -4.67 -3.47 -7.31
CA HIS A 99 -3.24 -3.29 -7.53
C HIS A 99 -3.02 -2.71 -8.92
N ARG A 100 -2.03 -1.82 -9.02
CA ARG A 100 -1.59 -1.29 -10.32
C ARG A 100 -0.10 -1.01 -10.27
N VAL A 101 0.52 -1.05 -11.43
CA VAL A 101 1.94 -0.76 -11.59
C VAL A 101 2.07 0.41 -12.53
N THR A 102 2.84 1.40 -12.12
CA THR A 102 3.08 2.61 -12.93
C THR A 102 4.57 2.81 -13.13
N ASP A 103 4.90 3.55 -14.17
CA ASP A 103 6.25 4.08 -14.35
C ASP A 103 6.21 5.54 -13.90
N ARG A 104 6.90 5.85 -12.80
CA ARG A 104 6.87 7.18 -12.20
C ARG A 104 7.99 8.02 -12.78
N ILE A 105 7.63 9.18 -13.32
CA ILE A 105 8.56 10.17 -13.81
C ILE A 105 8.46 11.39 -12.91
N VAL A 106 9.59 11.80 -12.35
CA VAL A 106 9.65 12.95 -11.44
C VAL A 106 10.26 14.14 -12.17
N HIS A 107 9.57 15.27 -12.10
CA HIS A 107 10.05 16.54 -12.61
C HIS A 107 10.26 17.47 -11.44
N GLN A 108 11.46 18.06 -11.34
CA GLN A 108 11.71 19.04 -10.29
C GLN A 108 11.03 20.37 -10.65
N THR A 109 10.50 21.03 -9.63
CA THR A 109 9.88 22.34 -9.79
C THR A 109 10.79 23.42 -9.21
N LEU A 110 10.70 24.62 -9.78
CA LEU A 110 11.54 25.74 -9.35
C LEU A 110 11.17 26.27 -7.97
N GLY A 111 9.96 26.00 -7.51
CA GLY A 111 9.46 26.50 -6.23
C GLY A 111 9.69 25.57 -5.05
N SER A 112 10.35 24.46 -5.26
CA SER A 112 10.55 23.45 -4.20
C SER A 112 12.00 23.38 -3.69
#